data_18136e6003c379fbaa64f7f549e1179d
#
_entry.id   18136e6003c379fbaa64f7f549e1179d
#
_cell.length_a   1.000
_cell.length_b   1.000
_cell.length_c   1.000
_cell.angle_alpha   90.00
_cell.angle_beta   90.00
_cell.angle_gamma   90.00
#
_symmetry.space_group_name_H-M   'P 1'
#
loop_
_entity.id
_entity.type
_entity.pdbx_description
1 polymer ?
#
loop_
_entity_poly.entity_id
_entity_poly.type
_entity_poly.pdbx_seq_one_letter_code
_entity_poly.pdbx_strand_id
1 'polypeptide(L)'
;MRYSALLVGMTWLLLASPPPLGAHEHATGVVKERMEMMQQVAKHWKSIRERIDAKRDLESIKADAEAIAAHAPHIAHLFPKGSTQKPSEARAAIWQNWPDFERKAAALETESKKLANADPNDFDALSAEARAVTQACVACHEKYRSKRRKETR
;
A
#
# COMPACT_ATOMS: atom_id res chain seq x y z
N MET A 1 -25.38 68.84 7.86
CA MET A 1 -24.32 68.21 7.04
C MET A 1 -24.26 66.75 7.42
N ARG A 2 -24.75 65.88 6.52
CA ARG A 2 -24.84 64.39 6.77
C ARG A 2 -23.79 63.69 5.90
N TYR A 3 -22.79 63.13 6.50
CA TYR A 3 -21.78 62.29 5.79
C TYR A 3 -22.23 60.83 5.79
N SER A 4 -22.60 60.32 4.62
CA SER A 4 -22.85 58.89 4.39
C SER A 4 -21.52 58.17 4.16
N ALA A 5 -21.17 57.27 5.06
CA ALA A 5 -20.00 56.39 4.88
C ALA A 5 -20.40 55.17 4.04
N LEU A 6 -19.80 55.06 2.86
CA LEU A 6 -19.87 53.86 1.98
C LEU A 6 -18.92 52.79 2.50
N LEU A 7 -19.47 51.71 3.03
CA LEU A 7 -18.73 50.50 3.37
C LEU A 7 -18.48 49.67 2.08
N VAL A 8 -17.25 49.67 1.59
CA VAL A 8 -16.81 48.80 0.51
C VAL A 8 -16.51 47.45 1.11
N GLY A 9 -17.42 46.49 0.91
CA GLY A 9 -17.22 45.09 1.29
C GLY A 9 -16.22 44.41 0.36
N MET A 10 -15.03 44.13 0.87
CA MET A 10 -13.97 43.37 0.14
C MET A 10 -14.26 41.86 0.31
N THR A 11 -14.90 41.27 -0.71
CA THR A 11 -15.18 39.84 -0.79
C THR A 11 -13.87 39.10 -1.07
N TRP A 12 -13.32 38.39 -0.08
CA TRP A 12 -12.18 37.49 -0.27
C TRP A 12 -12.66 36.25 -0.99
N LEU A 13 -12.27 36.10 -2.27
CA LEU A 13 -12.44 34.91 -3.02
C LEU A 13 -11.39 33.89 -2.52
N LEU A 14 -11.82 32.92 -1.71
CA LEU A 14 -11.00 31.77 -1.32
C LEU A 14 -10.75 30.91 -2.57
N LEU A 15 -9.59 31.07 -3.17
CA LEU A 15 -9.07 30.16 -4.20
C LEU A 15 -8.79 28.81 -3.51
N ALA A 16 -9.76 27.90 -3.58
CA ALA A 16 -9.56 26.50 -3.20
C ALA A 16 -8.52 25.90 -4.15
N SER A 17 -7.32 25.63 -3.63
CA SER A 17 -6.31 24.89 -4.36
C SER A 17 -6.85 23.48 -4.66
N PRO A 18 -6.77 22.99 -5.91
CA PRO A 18 -7.18 21.62 -6.21
C PRO A 18 -6.32 20.63 -5.41
N PRO A 19 -6.89 19.51 -4.95
CA PRO A 19 -6.11 18.48 -4.25
C PRO A 19 -5.02 17.96 -5.18
N PRO A 20 -3.85 17.52 -4.64
CA PRO A 20 -2.76 16.98 -5.46
C PRO A 20 -3.27 15.75 -6.20
N LEU A 21 -3.21 15.79 -7.54
CA LEU A 21 -3.55 14.70 -8.43
C LEU A 21 -2.71 13.47 -8.05
N GLY A 22 -3.37 12.38 -7.66
CA GLY A 22 -2.71 11.17 -7.19
C GLY A 22 -1.82 10.55 -8.26
N ALA A 23 -0.66 10.00 -7.86
CA ALA A 23 0.34 9.37 -8.73
C ALA A 23 -0.20 8.22 -9.62
N HIS A 24 -1.50 7.91 -9.54
CA HIS A 24 -2.19 6.84 -10.24
C HIS A 24 -3.07 7.30 -11.41
N GLU A 25 -3.21 8.61 -11.62
CA GLU A 25 -4.16 9.18 -12.57
C GLU A 25 -3.87 8.82 -14.04
N HIS A 26 -2.65 8.34 -14.32
CA HIS A 26 -2.23 7.91 -15.65
C HIS A 26 -2.03 6.39 -15.82
N ALA A 27 -2.30 5.60 -14.77
CA ALA A 27 -2.21 4.15 -14.87
C ALA A 27 -3.46 3.58 -15.57
N THR A 28 -3.25 2.66 -16.53
CA THR A 28 -4.32 1.97 -17.26
C THR A 28 -4.09 0.46 -17.28
N GLY A 29 -5.13 -0.31 -17.57
CA GLY A 29 -5.06 -1.76 -17.72
C GLY A 29 -4.45 -2.45 -16.49
N VAL A 30 -3.70 -3.51 -16.72
CA VAL A 30 -3.09 -4.34 -15.67
C VAL A 30 -2.16 -3.57 -14.73
N VAL A 31 -1.54 -2.47 -15.18
CA VAL A 31 -0.72 -1.63 -14.31
C VAL A 31 -1.59 -0.93 -13.28
N LYS A 32 -2.77 -0.43 -13.66
CA LYS A 32 -3.73 0.18 -12.74
C LYS A 32 -4.24 -0.85 -11.73
N GLU A 33 -4.71 -2.00 -12.20
CA GLU A 33 -5.23 -3.08 -11.35
C GLU A 33 -4.19 -3.53 -10.29
N ARG A 34 -2.94 -3.72 -10.70
CA ARG A 34 -1.82 -4.04 -9.81
C ARG A 34 -1.58 -2.97 -8.76
N MET A 35 -1.60 -1.70 -9.17
CA MET A 35 -1.39 -0.58 -8.24
C MET A 35 -2.53 -0.47 -7.23
N GLU A 36 -3.77 -0.66 -7.66
CA GLU A 36 -4.95 -0.67 -6.80
C GLU A 36 -4.89 -1.82 -5.79
N MET A 37 -4.55 -3.04 -6.24
CA MET A 37 -4.36 -4.18 -5.33
C MET A 37 -3.27 -3.89 -4.30
N MET A 38 -2.11 -3.39 -4.72
CA MET A 38 -1.02 -3.05 -3.80
C MET A 38 -1.40 -1.96 -2.80
N GLN A 39 -2.29 -1.03 -3.18
CA GLN A 39 -2.85 -0.05 -2.24
C GLN A 39 -3.76 -0.69 -1.20
N GLN A 40 -4.60 -1.67 -1.59
CA GLN A 40 -5.43 -2.40 -0.62
C GLN A 40 -4.56 -3.17 0.37
N VAL A 41 -3.56 -3.91 -0.12
CA VAL A 41 -2.59 -4.60 0.75
C VAL A 41 -1.90 -3.61 1.71
N ALA A 42 -1.46 -2.46 1.20
CA ALA A 42 -0.81 -1.44 2.02
C ALA A 42 -1.76 -0.82 3.07
N LYS A 43 -3.05 -0.65 2.75
CA LYS A 43 -4.08 -0.16 3.67
C LYS A 43 -4.29 -1.13 4.82
N HIS A 44 -4.47 -2.41 4.53
CA HIS A 44 -4.62 -3.45 5.56
C HIS A 44 -3.35 -3.56 6.42
N TRP A 45 -2.18 -3.53 5.78
CA TRP A 45 -0.91 -3.56 6.51
C TRP A 45 -0.72 -2.35 7.44
N LYS A 46 -1.09 -1.16 6.99
CA LYS A 46 -1.08 0.05 7.82
C LYS A 46 -1.96 -0.11 9.05
N SER A 47 -3.17 -0.62 8.87
CA SER A 47 -4.13 -0.89 9.94
C SER A 47 -3.56 -1.87 11.00
N ILE A 48 -2.93 -2.97 10.55
CA ILE A 48 -2.25 -3.94 11.43
C ILE A 48 -1.16 -3.25 12.26
N ARG A 49 -0.29 -2.50 11.62
CA ARG A 49 0.81 -1.81 12.31
C ARG A 49 0.31 -0.84 13.36
N GLU A 50 -0.68 -0.02 13.05
CA GLU A 50 -1.27 0.95 13.97
C GLU A 50 -1.83 0.28 15.23
N ARG A 51 -2.44 -0.92 15.10
CA ARG A 51 -2.92 -1.70 16.24
C ARG A 51 -1.80 -2.29 17.07
N ILE A 52 -0.77 -2.84 16.43
CA ILE A 52 0.42 -3.37 17.12
C ILE A 52 1.14 -2.27 17.88
N ASP A 53 1.38 -1.13 17.23
CA ASP A 53 2.08 0.02 17.84
C ASP A 53 1.29 0.57 19.04
N ALA A 54 -0.04 0.61 18.94
CA ALA A 54 -0.94 1.06 20.01
C ALA A 54 -1.25 -0.02 21.06
N LYS A 55 -0.89 -1.28 20.84
CA LYS A 55 -1.23 -2.47 21.68
C LYS A 55 -2.73 -2.54 22.00
N ARG A 56 -3.59 -2.28 21.03
CA ARG A 56 -5.04 -2.30 21.22
C ARG A 56 -5.76 -2.82 19.99
N ASP A 57 -6.97 -3.36 20.20
CA ASP A 57 -7.84 -3.91 19.15
C ASP A 57 -7.10 -4.97 18.31
N LEU A 58 -6.31 -5.83 19.00
CA LEU A 58 -5.45 -6.83 18.38
C LEU A 58 -6.26 -7.93 17.69
N GLU A 59 -7.48 -8.19 18.13
CA GLU A 59 -8.42 -9.15 17.51
C GLU A 59 -8.77 -8.77 16.08
N SER A 60 -8.87 -7.48 15.78
CA SER A 60 -9.16 -6.97 14.44
C SER A 60 -8.02 -7.16 13.44
N ILE A 61 -6.81 -7.51 13.89
CA ILE A 61 -5.66 -7.84 13.04
C ILE A 61 -5.96 -9.03 12.14
N LYS A 62 -6.72 -10.00 12.65
CA LYS A 62 -7.11 -11.20 11.90
C LYS A 62 -7.76 -10.85 10.56
N ALA A 63 -8.76 -9.99 10.55
CA ALA A 63 -9.49 -9.62 9.33
C ALA A 63 -8.59 -8.93 8.30
N ASP A 64 -7.71 -8.02 8.75
CA ASP A 64 -6.76 -7.34 7.88
C ASP A 64 -5.71 -8.31 7.32
N ALA A 65 -5.22 -9.26 8.13
CA ALA A 65 -4.26 -10.28 7.69
C ALA A 65 -4.89 -11.28 6.70
N GLU A 66 -6.14 -11.68 6.92
CA GLU A 66 -6.91 -12.50 5.97
C GLU A 66 -7.11 -11.79 4.63
N ALA A 67 -7.39 -10.48 4.64
CA ALA A 67 -7.51 -9.69 3.43
C ALA A 67 -6.19 -9.64 2.65
N ILE A 68 -5.04 -9.47 3.32
CA ILE A 68 -3.73 -9.54 2.67
C ILE A 68 -3.48 -10.94 2.08
N ALA A 69 -3.78 -11.99 2.84
CA ALA A 69 -3.64 -13.37 2.39
C ALA A 69 -4.50 -13.68 1.15
N ALA A 70 -5.71 -13.11 1.06
CA ALA A 70 -6.59 -13.27 -0.08
C ALA A 70 -6.07 -12.54 -1.34
N HIS A 71 -5.39 -11.42 -1.21
CA HIS A 71 -4.80 -10.71 -2.34
C HIS A 71 -3.52 -11.37 -2.88
N ALA A 72 -2.74 -12.00 -2.02
CA ALA A 72 -1.40 -12.48 -2.36
C ALA A 72 -1.35 -13.48 -3.54
N PRO A 73 -2.25 -14.48 -3.70
CA PRO A 73 -2.26 -15.41 -4.84
C PRO A 73 -2.47 -14.71 -6.19
N HIS A 74 -3.12 -13.55 -6.19
CA HIS A 74 -3.42 -12.80 -7.41
C HIS A 74 -2.26 -11.91 -7.87
N ILE A 75 -1.22 -11.72 -7.05
CA ILE A 75 -0.11 -10.83 -7.37
C ILE A 75 0.54 -11.22 -8.70
N ALA A 76 0.93 -12.48 -8.88
CA ALA A 76 1.66 -12.92 -10.07
C ALA A 76 0.85 -12.68 -11.37
N HIS A 77 -0.45 -12.88 -11.33
CA HIS A 77 -1.34 -12.68 -12.49
C HIS A 77 -1.38 -11.23 -13.00
N LEU A 78 -1.05 -10.27 -12.15
CA LEU A 78 -1.01 -8.85 -12.50
C LEU A 78 0.35 -8.39 -13.08
N PHE A 79 1.26 -9.34 -13.40
CA PHE A 79 2.55 -9.06 -13.99
C PHE A 79 2.76 -9.79 -15.34
N PRO A 80 1.88 -9.61 -16.34
CA PRO A 80 2.14 -10.16 -17.66
C PRO A 80 3.48 -9.60 -18.19
N LYS A 81 4.16 -10.40 -19.03
CA LYS A 81 5.49 -10.07 -19.53
C LYS A 81 5.51 -8.69 -20.19
N GLY A 82 6.47 -7.86 -19.78
CA GLY A 82 6.66 -6.53 -20.34
C GLY A 82 5.78 -5.42 -19.75
N SER A 83 4.94 -5.69 -18.73
CA SER A 83 4.07 -4.67 -18.11
C SER A 83 4.83 -3.71 -17.19
N THR A 84 5.80 -2.98 -17.74
CA THR A 84 6.65 -2.00 -17.04
C THR A 84 6.31 -0.54 -17.33
N GLN A 85 5.21 -0.29 -18.04
CA GLN A 85 4.81 1.06 -18.44
C GLN A 85 4.62 1.94 -17.20
N LYS A 86 5.07 3.19 -17.29
CA LYS A 86 4.83 4.16 -16.22
C LYS A 86 3.32 4.33 -15.97
N PRO A 87 2.92 4.50 -14.73
CA PRO A 87 3.72 4.77 -13.52
C PRO A 87 4.21 3.52 -12.77
N SER A 88 4.27 2.33 -13.41
CA SER A 88 4.76 1.09 -12.79
C SER A 88 6.20 1.26 -12.27
N GLU A 89 6.44 0.75 -11.07
CA GLU A 89 7.78 0.61 -10.47
C GLU A 89 8.32 -0.83 -10.59
N ALA A 90 7.66 -1.69 -11.38
CA ALA A 90 8.08 -3.08 -11.60
C ALA A 90 9.40 -3.14 -12.38
N ARG A 91 10.32 -4.02 -11.94
CA ARG A 91 11.62 -4.23 -12.60
C ARG A 91 11.53 -5.42 -13.56
N ALA A 92 12.26 -5.36 -14.67
CA ALA A 92 12.38 -6.45 -15.63
C ALA A 92 12.91 -7.77 -15.01
N ALA A 93 13.60 -7.67 -13.89
CA ALA A 93 14.08 -8.82 -13.11
C ALA A 93 12.97 -9.80 -12.70
N ILE A 94 11.70 -9.38 -12.66
CA ILE A 94 10.53 -10.23 -12.40
C ILE A 94 10.50 -11.38 -13.40
N TRP A 95 10.54 -11.06 -14.69
CA TRP A 95 10.40 -12.04 -15.75
C TRP A 95 11.68 -12.85 -16.03
N GLN A 96 12.81 -12.35 -15.54
CA GLN A 96 14.10 -13.09 -15.57
C GLN A 96 14.19 -14.13 -14.44
N ASN A 97 13.41 -13.95 -13.36
CA ASN A 97 13.41 -14.82 -12.18
C ASN A 97 11.97 -15.15 -11.75
N TRP A 98 11.13 -15.53 -12.71
CA TRP A 98 9.70 -15.73 -12.47
C TRP A 98 9.38 -16.73 -11.33
N PRO A 99 10.01 -17.91 -11.23
CA PRO A 99 9.73 -18.82 -10.13
C PRO A 99 10.07 -18.24 -8.75
N ASP A 100 11.09 -17.38 -8.66
CA ASP A 100 11.42 -16.70 -7.41
C ASP A 100 10.40 -15.60 -7.07
N PHE A 101 9.90 -14.89 -8.09
CA PHE A 101 8.85 -13.89 -7.91
C PHE A 101 7.55 -14.54 -7.39
N GLU A 102 7.13 -15.67 -7.97
CA GLU A 102 5.96 -16.42 -7.50
C GLU A 102 6.15 -16.93 -6.08
N ARG A 103 7.31 -17.48 -5.73
CA ARG A 103 7.60 -17.92 -4.36
C ARG A 103 7.50 -16.77 -3.35
N LYS A 104 7.90 -15.55 -3.72
CA LYS A 104 7.80 -14.38 -2.85
C LYS A 104 6.35 -13.91 -2.67
N ALA A 105 5.53 -14.01 -3.69
CA ALA A 105 4.09 -13.77 -3.57
C ALA A 105 3.43 -14.83 -2.66
N ALA A 106 3.76 -16.11 -2.84
CA ALA A 106 3.27 -17.20 -1.99
C ALA A 106 3.77 -17.06 -0.52
N ALA A 107 4.97 -16.54 -0.31
CA ALA A 107 5.46 -16.26 1.05
C ALA A 107 4.61 -15.20 1.75
N LEU A 108 4.18 -14.14 1.05
CA LEU A 108 3.27 -13.15 1.63
C LEU A 108 1.94 -13.78 2.05
N GLU A 109 1.37 -14.66 1.21
CA GLU A 109 0.16 -15.40 1.56
C GLU A 109 0.36 -16.23 2.83
N THR A 110 1.44 -17.01 2.88
CA THR A 110 1.76 -17.89 3.99
C THR A 110 1.92 -17.12 5.30
N GLU A 111 2.72 -16.06 5.30
CA GLU A 111 2.98 -15.29 6.53
C GLU A 111 1.74 -14.50 6.96
N SER A 112 0.92 -14.01 6.02
CA SER A 112 -0.34 -13.36 6.36
C SER A 112 -1.36 -14.32 6.98
N LYS A 113 -1.43 -15.57 6.50
CA LYS A 113 -2.26 -16.62 7.12
C LYS A 113 -1.80 -16.98 8.53
N LYS A 114 -0.48 -17.05 8.79
CA LYS A 114 0.05 -17.26 10.14
C LYS A 114 -0.36 -16.12 11.07
N LEU A 115 -0.18 -14.88 10.63
CA LEU A 115 -0.60 -13.71 11.40
C LEU A 115 -2.11 -13.72 11.70
N ALA A 116 -2.94 -14.11 10.74
CA ALA A 116 -4.39 -14.21 10.91
C ALA A 116 -4.80 -15.28 11.94
N ASN A 117 -3.96 -16.30 12.15
CA ASN A 117 -4.19 -17.39 13.10
C ASN A 117 -3.44 -17.22 14.44
N ALA A 118 -2.68 -16.14 14.61
CA ALA A 118 -1.98 -15.85 15.84
C ALA A 118 -2.98 -15.49 16.96
N ASP A 119 -2.66 -15.90 18.21
CA ASP A 119 -3.47 -15.54 19.37
C ASP A 119 -3.33 -14.04 19.66
N PRO A 120 -4.42 -13.25 19.60
CA PRO A 120 -4.37 -11.82 19.91
C PRO A 120 -3.99 -11.53 21.37
N ASN A 121 -4.10 -12.51 22.29
CA ASN A 121 -3.68 -12.37 23.67
C ASN A 121 -2.18 -12.62 23.89
N ASP A 122 -1.49 -13.27 22.95
CA ASP A 122 -0.04 -13.42 22.93
C ASP A 122 0.60 -12.33 22.04
N PHE A 123 0.86 -11.17 22.65
CA PHE A 123 1.41 -10.01 21.94
C PHE A 123 2.78 -10.29 21.32
N ASP A 124 3.60 -11.10 21.95
CA ASP A 124 4.96 -11.38 21.46
C ASP A 124 4.90 -12.30 20.22
N ALA A 125 4.08 -13.35 20.24
CA ALA A 125 3.82 -14.19 19.09
C ALA A 125 3.19 -13.38 17.94
N LEU A 126 2.13 -12.59 18.21
CA LEU A 126 1.47 -11.75 17.22
C LEU A 126 2.44 -10.76 16.56
N SER A 127 3.30 -10.12 17.36
CA SER A 127 4.31 -9.19 16.86
C SER A 127 5.40 -9.90 16.04
N ALA A 128 5.74 -11.15 16.37
CA ALA A 128 6.68 -11.95 15.59
C ALA A 128 6.12 -12.29 14.21
N GLU A 129 4.86 -12.71 14.12
CA GLU A 129 4.19 -12.98 12.84
C GLU A 129 4.04 -11.71 11.99
N ALA A 130 3.73 -10.57 12.59
CA ALA A 130 3.69 -9.29 11.88
C ALA A 130 5.07 -8.90 11.31
N ARG A 131 6.16 -9.18 12.04
CA ARG A 131 7.51 -9.00 11.49
C ARG A 131 7.78 -9.91 10.30
N ALA A 132 7.29 -11.16 10.30
CA ALA A 132 7.43 -12.09 9.18
C ALA A 132 6.71 -11.59 7.92
N VAL A 133 5.50 -11.03 8.05
CA VAL A 133 4.79 -10.36 6.95
C VAL A 133 5.61 -9.18 6.40
N THR A 134 6.19 -8.36 7.28
CA THR A 134 7.08 -7.25 6.85
C THR A 134 8.25 -7.78 6.03
N GLN A 135 8.91 -8.84 6.49
CA GLN A 135 10.06 -9.44 5.81
C GLN A 135 9.67 -9.97 4.42
N ALA A 136 8.51 -10.60 4.28
CA ALA A 136 8.00 -11.05 2.99
C ALA A 136 7.80 -9.87 2.01
N CYS A 137 7.20 -8.77 2.47
CA CYS A 137 7.04 -7.55 1.67
C CYS A 137 8.39 -6.98 1.23
N VAL A 138 9.34 -6.82 2.17
CA VAL A 138 10.66 -6.25 1.90
C VAL A 138 11.44 -7.11 0.93
N ALA A 139 11.52 -8.42 1.15
CA ALA A 139 12.27 -9.36 0.31
C ALA A 139 11.81 -9.37 -1.15
N CYS A 140 10.51 -9.16 -1.40
CA CYS A 140 9.98 -9.02 -2.75
C CYS A 140 10.34 -7.65 -3.35
N HIS A 141 10.07 -6.57 -2.62
CA HIS A 141 10.24 -5.20 -3.10
C HIS A 141 11.71 -4.83 -3.36
N GLU A 142 12.64 -5.28 -2.56
CA GLU A 142 14.08 -5.03 -2.77
C GLU A 142 14.57 -5.56 -4.12
N LYS A 143 14.07 -6.72 -4.53
CA LYS A 143 14.50 -7.38 -5.76
C LYS A 143 13.73 -6.91 -6.98
N TYR A 144 12.41 -6.72 -6.85
CA TYR A 144 11.48 -6.61 -7.97
C TYR A 144 10.84 -5.24 -8.14
N ARG A 145 11.02 -4.31 -7.19
CA ARG A 145 10.49 -2.95 -7.25
C ARG A 145 11.63 -1.94 -7.39
N SER A 146 11.49 -0.97 -8.28
CA SER A 146 12.40 0.16 -8.38
C SER A 146 12.29 1.05 -7.15
N LYS A 147 13.43 1.52 -6.63
CA LYS A 147 13.42 2.52 -5.56
C LYS A 147 12.84 3.81 -6.13
N ARG A 148 11.86 4.39 -5.45
CA ARG A 148 11.35 5.71 -5.81
C ARG A 148 12.50 6.71 -5.72
N ARG A 149 12.88 7.35 -6.84
CA ARG A 149 13.79 8.50 -6.80
C ARG A 149 13.10 9.58 -5.97
N LYS A 150 13.72 9.97 -4.85
CA LYS A 150 13.32 11.22 -4.20
C LYS A 150 13.69 12.32 -5.19
N GLU A 151 12.71 12.96 -5.80
CA GLU A 151 12.95 14.22 -6.49
C GLU A 151 13.37 15.20 -5.41
N THR A 152 14.67 15.53 -5.39
CA THR A 152 15.19 16.65 -4.61
C THR A 152 14.62 17.92 -5.26
N ARG A 153 13.64 18.53 -4.57
CA ARG A 153 13.21 19.90 -4.84
C ARG A 153 14.27 20.86 -4.38
#